data_33deb85cbcd92a4ac1ad84b3ed885d9c
#
_entry.id   33deb85cbcd92a4ac1ad84b3ed885d9c
#
_cell.length_a   1.000
_cell.length_b   1.000
_cell.length_c   1.000
_cell.angle_alpha   90.00
_cell.angle_beta   90.00
_cell.angle_gamma   90.00
#
_symmetry.space_group_name_H-M   'P 1'
#
loop_
_entity.id
_entity.type
_entity.pdbx_description
1 polymer ?
#
loop_
_entity_poly.entity_id
_entity_poly.type
_entity_poly.pdbx_seq_one_letter_code
_entity_poly.pdbx_strand_id
1 'polypeptide(L)'
;LCIQEATAWLSAHEPRFSQALQKTGPLPLRLRPDGFERLLSAIVSQQISVAAADAIWNRMKAAGFTNPKIILSASEEKLRSAGLSRQKSKYAKALSEADIDYEGLRTLSSEDIIKTLTRVSGIGVWTAEIYVMFSLGRADVFASGDLALQESARVLFALPERPKEKELRVMSQDWSPWRAVAARLLWAYYNYVKSREGIR
;
A
#
# COMPACT_ATOMS: atom_id res chain seq x y z
N LEU A 1 -4.19 2.93 -16.24
CA LEU A 1 -4.15 4.15 -15.43
C LEU A 1 -3.34 5.21 -16.17
N CYS A 2 -4.00 6.26 -16.68
CA CYS A 2 -3.31 7.39 -17.29
C CYS A 2 -2.89 8.40 -16.21
N ILE A 3 -1.61 8.35 -15.78
CA ILE A 3 -1.08 9.28 -14.76
C ILE A 3 -1.16 10.73 -15.24
N GLN A 4 -0.88 10.99 -16.52
CA GLN A 4 -0.91 12.35 -17.08
C GLN A 4 -2.32 12.94 -17.07
N GLU A 5 -3.31 12.18 -17.50
CA GLU A 5 -4.72 12.59 -17.47
C GLU A 5 -5.16 12.87 -16.02
N ALA A 6 -4.86 11.96 -15.12
CA ALA A 6 -5.22 12.11 -13.71
C ALA A 6 -4.56 13.33 -13.06
N THR A 7 -3.27 13.57 -13.33
CA THR A 7 -2.58 14.74 -12.77
C THR A 7 -3.09 16.05 -13.37
N ALA A 8 -3.45 16.08 -14.65
CA ALA A 8 -4.08 17.25 -15.27
C ALA A 8 -5.44 17.54 -14.62
N TRP A 9 -6.27 16.49 -14.48
CA TRP A 9 -7.58 16.62 -13.83
C TRP A 9 -7.46 17.12 -12.39
N LEU A 10 -6.61 16.48 -11.57
CA LEU A 10 -6.38 16.87 -10.18
C LEU A 10 -5.88 18.31 -10.07
N SER A 11 -4.96 18.73 -10.94
CA SER A 11 -4.42 20.09 -10.93
C SER A 11 -5.45 21.15 -11.32
N ALA A 12 -6.41 20.80 -12.18
CA ALA A 12 -7.51 21.69 -12.57
C ALA A 12 -8.57 21.82 -11.46
N HIS A 13 -8.84 20.74 -10.70
CA HIS A 13 -9.85 20.71 -9.65
C HIS A 13 -9.35 21.23 -8.31
N GLU A 14 -8.05 21.07 -8.02
CA GLU A 14 -7.44 21.50 -6.78
C GLU A 14 -6.06 22.16 -7.06
N PRO A 15 -5.98 23.50 -7.04
CA PRO A 15 -4.75 24.22 -7.39
C PRO A 15 -3.51 23.84 -6.55
N ARG A 16 -3.73 23.36 -5.31
CA ARG A 16 -2.63 22.89 -4.45
C ARG A 16 -1.95 21.64 -5.01
N PHE A 17 -2.66 20.78 -5.72
CA PHE A 17 -2.05 19.66 -6.43
C PHE A 17 -1.17 20.13 -7.61
N SER A 18 -1.54 21.21 -8.31
CA SER A 18 -0.67 21.81 -9.32
C SER A 18 0.65 22.29 -8.70
N GLN A 19 0.59 22.98 -7.55
CA GLN A 19 1.78 23.41 -6.81
C GLN A 19 2.65 22.24 -6.35
N ALA A 20 2.02 21.16 -5.85
CA ALA A 20 2.74 19.97 -5.45
C ALA A 20 3.45 19.31 -6.65
N LEU A 21 2.76 19.19 -7.79
CA LEU A 21 3.31 18.60 -9.01
C LEU A 21 4.52 19.39 -9.56
N GLN A 22 4.47 20.73 -9.51
CA GLN A 22 5.60 21.59 -9.89
C GLN A 22 6.84 21.32 -9.03
N LYS A 23 6.67 20.98 -7.75
CA LYS A 23 7.77 20.72 -6.82
C LYS A 23 8.29 19.27 -6.92
N THR A 24 7.45 18.32 -7.22
CA THR A 24 7.81 16.90 -7.24
C THR A 24 8.21 16.39 -8.62
N GLY A 25 7.83 17.11 -9.68
CA GLY A 25 7.95 16.64 -11.05
C GLY A 25 6.93 15.55 -11.41
N PRO A 26 7.07 14.95 -12.60
CA PRO A 26 6.14 13.97 -13.10
C PRO A 26 6.14 12.70 -12.24
N LEU A 27 4.94 12.13 -12.04
CA LEU A 27 4.76 10.93 -11.23
C LEU A 27 5.04 9.66 -12.06
N PRO A 28 5.89 8.73 -11.57
CA PRO A 28 6.08 7.46 -12.25
C PRO A 28 4.91 6.52 -12.02
N LEU A 29 4.56 5.75 -13.05
CA LEU A 29 3.65 4.62 -12.89
C LEU A 29 4.38 3.48 -12.20
N ARG A 30 4.11 3.30 -10.90
CA ARG A 30 4.68 2.22 -10.09
C ARG A 30 3.63 1.13 -9.92
N LEU A 31 3.56 0.18 -10.85
CA LEU A 31 2.81 -1.06 -10.66
C LEU A 31 3.72 -2.12 -10.03
N ARG A 32 3.11 -3.02 -9.29
CA ARG A 32 3.79 -4.15 -8.65
C ARG A 32 3.09 -5.43 -9.07
N PRO A 33 3.77 -6.57 -9.10
CA PRO A 33 3.11 -7.86 -9.28
C PRO A 33 1.98 -8.01 -8.27
N ASP A 34 0.94 -8.74 -8.66
CA ASP A 34 -0.13 -9.13 -7.75
C ASP A 34 0.04 -10.58 -7.27
N GLY A 35 -0.96 -11.08 -6.56
CA GLY A 35 -1.02 -12.45 -6.09
C GLY A 35 -0.46 -12.67 -4.69
N PHE A 36 -0.35 -13.95 -4.36
CA PHE A 36 0.03 -14.43 -3.03
C PHE A 36 1.35 -13.85 -2.51
N GLU A 37 2.40 -13.90 -3.31
CA GLU A 37 3.73 -13.41 -2.91
C GLU A 37 3.72 -11.94 -2.54
N ARG A 38 2.90 -11.14 -3.21
CA ARG A 38 2.79 -9.71 -2.93
C ARG A 38 2.18 -9.44 -1.55
N LEU A 39 1.09 -10.12 -1.21
CA LEU A 39 0.47 -10.00 0.11
C LEU A 39 1.37 -10.57 1.22
N LEU A 40 2.01 -11.70 0.95
CA LEU A 40 2.97 -12.29 1.89
C LEU A 40 4.16 -11.34 2.15
N SER A 41 4.73 -10.74 1.09
CA SER A 41 5.79 -9.74 1.23
C SER A 41 5.35 -8.53 2.04
N ALA A 42 4.10 -8.09 1.88
CA ALA A 42 3.55 -7.01 2.70
C ALA A 42 3.48 -7.41 4.19
N ILE A 43 3.03 -8.63 4.51
CA ILE A 43 3.03 -9.16 5.89
C ILE A 43 4.46 -9.20 6.47
N VAL A 44 5.43 -9.69 5.69
CA VAL A 44 6.84 -9.77 6.10
C VAL A 44 7.39 -8.39 6.45
N SER A 45 7.04 -7.37 5.68
CA SER A 45 7.56 -6.01 5.82
C SER A 45 6.95 -5.20 6.97
N GLN A 46 5.86 -5.69 7.60
CA GLN A 46 5.20 -4.95 8.69
C GLN A 46 6.15 -4.68 9.87
N GLN A 47 6.18 -3.43 10.32
CA GLN A 47 6.87 -2.99 11.56
C GLN A 47 8.38 -3.28 11.61
N ILE A 48 9.05 -3.40 10.47
CA ILE A 48 10.51 -3.56 10.39
C ILE A 48 11.08 -2.66 9.30
N SER A 49 12.39 -2.46 9.31
CA SER A 49 13.10 -1.71 8.26
C SER A 49 13.06 -2.45 6.92
N VAL A 50 13.20 -1.72 5.81
CA VAL A 50 13.27 -2.28 4.46
C VAL A 50 14.40 -3.31 4.36
N ALA A 51 15.59 -2.99 4.88
CA ALA A 51 16.73 -3.92 4.84
C ALA A 51 16.45 -5.23 5.60
N ALA A 52 15.78 -5.17 6.76
CA ALA A 52 15.38 -6.36 7.51
C ALA A 52 14.31 -7.17 6.75
N ALA A 53 13.33 -6.50 6.13
CA ALA A 53 12.31 -7.15 5.33
C ALA A 53 12.92 -7.89 4.13
N ASP A 54 13.84 -7.24 3.41
CA ASP A 54 14.52 -7.83 2.25
C ASP A 54 15.36 -9.06 2.66
N ALA A 55 16.07 -8.99 3.77
CA ALA A 55 16.84 -10.11 4.29
C ALA A 55 15.96 -11.32 4.65
N ILE A 56 14.81 -11.09 5.30
CA ILE A 56 13.84 -12.14 5.61
C ILE A 56 13.24 -12.69 4.32
N TRP A 57 12.81 -11.82 3.41
CA TRP A 57 12.20 -12.22 2.15
C TRP A 57 13.12 -13.11 1.30
N ASN A 58 14.42 -12.79 1.24
CA ASN A 58 15.40 -13.61 0.54
C ASN A 58 15.58 -15.00 1.16
N ARG A 59 15.58 -15.10 2.51
CA ARG A 59 15.61 -16.41 3.18
C ARG A 59 14.34 -17.22 2.94
N MET A 60 13.17 -16.56 2.95
CA MET A 60 11.90 -17.22 2.64
C MET A 60 11.88 -17.76 1.22
N LYS A 61 12.34 -16.99 0.24
CA LYS A 61 12.47 -17.45 -1.15
C LYS A 61 13.40 -18.66 -1.26
N ALA A 62 14.57 -18.61 -0.65
CA ALA A 62 15.53 -19.70 -0.65
C ALA A 62 14.98 -21.00 -0.02
N ALA A 63 14.09 -20.87 0.98
CA ALA A 63 13.40 -21.99 1.64
C ALA A 63 12.12 -22.44 0.91
N GLY A 64 11.73 -21.81 -0.20
CA GLY A 64 10.49 -22.10 -0.91
C GLY A 64 9.22 -21.57 -0.20
N PHE A 65 9.36 -20.74 0.83
CA PHE A 65 8.23 -20.18 1.61
C PHE A 65 7.53 -19.02 0.89
N THR A 66 7.53 -19.02 -0.43
CA THR A 66 6.67 -18.19 -1.28
C THR A 66 5.55 -19.00 -1.92
N ASN A 67 5.53 -20.31 -1.69
CA ASN A 67 4.46 -21.20 -2.13
C ASN A 67 3.51 -21.48 -0.94
N PRO A 68 2.19 -21.22 -1.07
CA PRO A 68 1.23 -21.44 0.01
C PRO A 68 1.21 -22.87 0.52
N LYS A 69 1.32 -23.89 -0.35
CA LYS A 69 1.34 -25.30 0.05
C LYS A 69 2.56 -25.63 0.92
N ILE A 70 3.71 -25.04 0.62
CA ILE A 70 4.94 -25.23 1.41
C ILE A 70 4.79 -24.56 2.79
N ILE A 71 4.23 -23.34 2.84
CA ILE A 71 3.96 -22.65 4.11
C ILE A 71 3.01 -23.46 5.00
N LEU A 72 1.96 -24.01 4.42
CA LEU A 72 0.97 -24.82 5.18
C LEU A 72 1.61 -26.08 5.79
N SER A 73 2.49 -26.75 5.04
CA SER A 73 3.18 -27.97 5.52
C SER A 73 4.35 -27.67 6.47
N ALA A 74 4.83 -26.42 6.53
CA ALA A 74 5.97 -26.06 7.36
C ALA A 74 5.58 -25.97 8.84
N SER A 75 6.46 -26.45 9.73
CA SER A 75 6.34 -26.19 11.16
C SER A 75 6.56 -24.70 11.48
N GLU A 76 6.02 -24.22 12.60
CA GLU A 76 6.25 -22.85 13.07
C GLU A 76 7.75 -22.56 13.21
N GLU A 77 8.51 -23.54 13.71
CA GLU A 77 9.96 -23.45 13.88
C GLU A 77 10.69 -23.18 12.56
N LYS A 78 10.33 -23.91 11.48
CA LYS A 78 10.89 -23.69 10.14
C LYS A 78 10.59 -22.29 9.60
N LEU A 79 9.37 -21.78 9.78
CA LEU A 79 9.02 -20.42 9.36
C LEU A 79 9.79 -19.38 10.17
N ARG A 80 9.99 -19.61 11.46
CA ARG A 80 10.77 -18.72 12.33
C ARG A 80 12.27 -18.74 12.01
N SER A 81 12.83 -19.87 11.62
CA SER A 81 14.24 -19.94 11.20
C SER A 81 14.51 -19.13 9.91
N ALA A 82 13.49 -18.94 9.05
CA ALA A 82 13.56 -18.00 7.94
C ALA A 82 13.48 -16.52 8.36
N GLY A 83 13.19 -16.23 9.64
CA GLY A 83 13.17 -14.89 10.22
C GLY A 83 11.76 -14.33 10.50
N LEU A 84 10.71 -15.10 10.33
CA LEU A 84 9.36 -14.67 10.69
C LEU A 84 9.19 -14.64 12.22
N SER A 85 8.54 -13.60 12.74
CA SER A 85 8.04 -13.62 14.11
C SER A 85 6.90 -14.65 14.24
N ARG A 86 6.60 -15.08 15.47
CA ARG A 86 5.46 -15.98 15.73
C ARG A 86 4.17 -15.44 15.11
N GLN A 87 3.92 -14.14 15.24
CA GLN A 87 2.74 -13.49 14.70
C GLN A 87 2.72 -13.52 13.16
N LYS A 88 3.85 -13.20 12.51
CA LYS A 88 3.95 -13.23 11.04
C LYS A 88 3.88 -14.66 10.49
N SER A 89 4.36 -15.66 11.22
CA SER A 89 4.17 -17.08 10.85
C SER A 89 2.68 -17.46 10.83
N LYS A 90 1.91 -17.02 11.82
CA LYS A 90 0.45 -17.21 11.84
C LYS A 90 -0.24 -16.50 10.67
N TYR A 91 0.16 -15.26 10.38
CA TYR A 91 -0.40 -14.50 9.26
C TYR A 91 -0.06 -15.12 7.90
N ALA A 92 1.16 -15.64 7.73
CA ALA A 92 1.56 -16.34 6.51
C ALA A 92 0.72 -17.61 6.29
N LYS A 93 0.46 -18.37 7.37
CA LYS A 93 -0.44 -19.54 7.31
C LYS A 93 -1.87 -19.14 6.99
N ALA A 94 -2.42 -18.14 7.68
CA ALA A 94 -3.78 -17.65 7.42
C ALA A 94 -3.95 -17.16 5.96
N LEU A 95 -2.95 -16.48 5.40
CA LEU A 95 -2.96 -16.08 4.00
C LEU A 95 -2.92 -17.31 3.06
N SER A 96 -2.15 -18.34 3.42
CA SER A 96 -2.04 -19.58 2.64
C SER A 96 -3.32 -20.43 2.69
N GLU A 97 -4.05 -20.38 3.81
CA GLU A 97 -5.34 -21.08 4.01
C GLU A 97 -6.50 -20.37 3.31
N ALA A 98 -6.39 -19.07 3.08
CA ALA A 98 -7.48 -18.25 2.54
C ALA A 98 -7.86 -18.60 1.09
N ASP A 99 -7.01 -19.30 0.35
CA ASP A 99 -7.21 -19.76 -1.04
C ASP A 99 -7.85 -18.69 -1.93
N ILE A 100 -7.23 -17.51 -1.95
CA ILE A 100 -7.75 -16.32 -2.64
C ILE A 100 -7.67 -16.55 -4.16
N ASP A 101 -8.80 -16.41 -4.85
CA ASP A 101 -8.85 -16.33 -6.31
C ASP A 101 -8.36 -14.95 -6.79
N TYR A 102 -7.05 -14.83 -7.01
CA TYR A 102 -6.40 -13.56 -7.42
C TYR A 102 -6.87 -13.07 -8.80
N GLU A 103 -7.20 -13.97 -9.71
CA GLU A 103 -7.75 -13.58 -11.02
C GLU A 103 -9.17 -13.06 -10.86
N GLY A 104 -9.99 -13.74 -10.07
CA GLY A 104 -11.35 -13.30 -9.75
C GLY A 104 -11.40 -11.94 -9.06
N LEU A 105 -10.39 -11.58 -8.25
CA LEU A 105 -10.31 -10.24 -7.63
C LEU A 105 -10.34 -9.12 -8.68
N ARG A 106 -9.81 -9.34 -9.88
CA ARG A 106 -9.75 -8.32 -10.94
C ARG A 106 -11.12 -7.90 -11.44
N THR A 107 -12.12 -8.75 -11.29
CA THR A 107 -13.50 -8.52 -11.73
C THR A 107 -14.37 -7.83 -10.67
N LEU A 108 -13.93 -7.84 -9.41
CA LEU A 108 -14.68 -7.27 -8.28
C LEU A 108 -14.52 -5.74 -8.19
N SER A 109 -15.43 -5.10 -7.48
CA SER A 109 -15.27 -3.70 -7.07
C SER A 109 -14.08 -3.54 -6.12
N SER A 110 -13.47 -2.35 -6.08
CA SER A 110 -12.38 -2.08 -5.13
C SER A 110 -12.78 -2.30 -3.66
N GLU A 111 -14.03 -1.99 -3.34
CA GLU A 111 -14.59 -2.19 -2.01
C GLU A 111 -14.72 -3.68 -1.65
N ASP A 112 -15.22 -4.49 -2.57
CA ASP A 112 -15.35 -5.94 -2.34
C ASP A 112 -13.98 -6.63 -2.25
N ILE A 113 -13.00 -6.17 -3.03
CA ILE A 113 -11.62 -6.65 -2.91
C ILE A 113 -11.08 -6.35 -1.50
N ILE A 114 -11.23 -5.11 -1.03
CA ILE A 114 -10.77 -4.71 0.31
C ILE A 114 -11.48 -5.55 1.39
N LYS A 115 -12.80 -5.74 1.29
CA LYS A 115 -13.55 -6.61 2.19
C LYS A 115 -13.06 -8.06 2.17
N THR A 116 -12.75 -8.59 1.00
CA THR A 116 -12.24 -9.97 0.84
C THR A 116 -10.87 -10.11 1.48
N LEU A 117 -9.94 -9.21 1.17
CA LEU A 117 -8.58 -9.28 1.69
C LEU A 117 -8.51 -9.05 3.21
N THR A 118 -9.32 -8.16 3.76
CA THR A 118 -9.32 -7.87 5.21
C THR A 118 -9.91 -8.97 6.07
N ARG A 119 -10.56 -9.99 5.50
CA ARG A 119 -10.95 -11.22 6.22
C ARG A 119 -9.75 -12.09 6.59
N VAL A 120 -8.63 -11.90 5.90
CA VAL A 120 -7.41 -12.65 6.15
C VAL A 120 -6.66 -12.03 7.32
N SER A 121 -6.41 -12.82 8.35
CA SER A 121 -5.65 -12.37 9.52
C SER A 121 -4.25 -11.88 9.10
N GLY A 122 -3.90 -10.68 9.50
CA GLY A 122 -2.65 -10.03 9.13
C GLY A 122 -2.76 -9.04 7.94
N ILE A 123 -3.90 -8.99 7.27
CA ILE A 123 -4.18 -7.99 6.22
C ILE A 123 -5.17 -6.96 6.75
N GLY A 124 -4.66 -5.77 7.09
CA GLY A 124 -5.49 -4.63 7.46
C GLY A 124 -5.97 -3.83 6.23
N VAL A 125 -6.90 -2.89 6.47
CA VAL A 125 -7.47 -2.03 5.42
C VAL A 125 -6.38 -1.33 4.63
N TRP A 126 -5.39 -0.73 5.29
CA TRP A 126 -4.26 -0.07 4.63
C TRP A 126 -3.50 -1.02 3.67
N THR A 127 -3.21 -2.24 4.09
CA THR A 127 -2.50 -3.23 3.25
C THR A 127 -3.35 -3.62 2.04
N ALA A 128 -4.65 -3.80 2.22
CA ALA A 128 -5.58 -4.11 1.14
C ALA A 128 -5.70 -2.94 0.15
N GLU A 129 -5.83 -1.70 0.63
CA GLU A 129 -5.86 -0.49 -0.21
C GLU A 129 -4.58 -0.34 -1.04
N ILE A 130 -3.40 -0.53 -0.42
CA ILE A 130 -2.10 -0.51 -1.11
C ILE A 130 -2.02 -1.60 -2.19
N TYR A 131 -2.54 -2.79 -1.92
CA TYR A 131 -2.60 -3.86 -2.92
C TYR A 131 -3.50 -3.48 -4.10
N VAL A 132 -4.69 -2.96 -3.84
CA VAL A 132 -5.64 -2.52 -4.87
C VAL A 132 -5.05 -1.39 -5.72
N MET A 133 -4.36 -0.43 -5.10
CA MET A 133 -3.73 0.70 -5.80
C MET A 133 -2.54 0.30 -6.67
N PHE A 134 -1.64 -0.55 -6.16
CA PHE A 134 -0.34 -0.79 -6.79
C PHE A 134 -0.26 -2.12 -7.53
N SER A 135 -0.99 -3.15 -7.11
CA SER A 135 -0.97 -4.46 -7.76
C SER A 135 -2.10 -4.59 -8.77
N LEU A 136 -3.31 -4.16 -8.42
CA LEU A 136 -4.44 -4.19 -9.36
C LEU A 136 -4.56 -2.91 -10.21
N GLY A 137 -3.79 -1.87 -9.88
CA GLY A 137 -3.72 -0.63 -10.67
C GLY A 137 -5.01 0.19 -10.65
N ARG A 138 -5.86 0.06 -9.62
CA ARG A 138 -7.11 0.81 -9.52
C ARG A 138 -6.83 2.29 -9.29
N ALA A 139 -7.48 3.14 -10.09
CA ALA A 139 -7.28 4.59 -10.05
C ALA A 139 -7.99 5.27 -8.87
N ASP A 140 -9.10 4.70 -8.44
CA ASP A 140 -10.02 5.33 -7.48
C ASP A 140 -10.07 4.61 -6.14
N VAL A 141 -8.91 4.50 -5.49
CA VAL A 141 -8.72 3.99 -4.13
C VAL A 141 -7.75 4.89 -3.39
N PHE A 142 -7.93 5.06 -2.07
CA PHE A 142 -7.11 5.93 -1.27
C PHE A 142 -6.81 5.34 0.12
N ALA A 143 -5.53 5.24 0.46
CA ALA A 143 -5.07 4.66 1.72
C ALA A 143 -5.04 5.73 2.83
N SER A 144 -6.22 6.19 3.29
CA SER A 144 -6.36 7.29 4.26
C SER A 144 -5.77 7.01 5.64
N GLY A 145 -5.53 5.74 5.98
CA GLY A 145 -4.80 5.34 7.19
C GLY A 145 -3.28 5.54 7.10
N ASP A 146 -2.73 5.93 5.95
CA ASP A 146 -1.29 6.15 5.76
C ASP A 146 -0.84 7.46 6.40
N LEU A 147 0.08 7.37 7.36
CA LEU A 147 0.57 8.54 8.11
C LEU A 147 1.32 9.56 7.24
N ALA A 148 2.01 9.11 6.19
CA ALA A 148 2.70 10.01 5.28
C ALA A 148 1.70 10.78 4.40
N LEU A 149 0.59 10.15 4.00
CA LEU A 149 -0.50 10.83 3.30
C LEU A 149 -1.19 11.85 4.20
N GLN A 150 -1.48 11.50 5.46
CA GLN A 150 -2.07 12.41 6.43
C GLN A 150 -1.18 13.62 6.66
N GLU A 151 0.12 13.42 6.86
CA GLU A 151 1.06 14.51 7.08
C GLU A 151 1.26 15.36 5.82
N SER A 152 1.35 14.73 4.65
CA SER A 152 1.42 15.43 3.38
C SER A 152 0.18 16.30 3.12
N ALA A 153 -1.00 15.78 3.43
CA ALA A 153 -2.24 16.54 3.35
C ALA A 153 -2.22 17.74 4.31
N ARG A 154 -1.79 17.54 5.57
CA ARG A 154 -1.65 18.65 6.52
C ARG A 154 -0.83 19.80 5.95
N VAL A 155 0.35 19.49 5.41
CA VAL A 155 1.28 20.51 4.87
C VAL A 155 0.73 21.13 3.59
N LEU A 156 0.25 20.34 2.65
CA LEU A 156 -0.21 20.82 1.34
C LEU A 156 -1.48 21.67 1.45
N PHE A 157 -2.40 21.28 2.33
CA PHE A 157 -3.68 21.94 2.53
C PHE A 157 -3.65 22.98 3.67
N ALA A 158 -2.47 23.21 4.28
CA ALA A 158 -2.27 24.13 5.41
C ALA A 158 -3.26 23.87 6.57
N LEU A 159 -3.48 22.60 6.89
CA LEU A 159 -4.37 22.23 7.99
C LEU A 159 -3.68 22.48 9.33
N PRO A 160 -4.41 22.92 10.36
CA PRO A 160 -3.84 23.19 11.68
C PRO A 160 -3.25 21.93 12.34
N GLU A 161 -3.88 20.79 12.10
CA GLU A 161 -3.46 19.48 12.64
C GLU A 161 -3.45 18.42 11.53
N ARG A 162 -2.72 17.33 11.79
CA ARG A 162 -2.72 16.18 10.89
C ARG A 162 -4.09 15.52 10.90
N PRO A 163 -4.78 15.43 9.73
CA PRO A 163 -6.10 14.84 9.66
C PRO A 163 -6.04 13.38 10.07
N LYS A 164 -7.01 12.92 10.83
CA LYS A 164 -7.20 11.50 11.15
C LYS A 164 -7.67 10.74 9.91
N GLU A 165 -7.58 9.41 9.96
CA GLU A 165 -7.99 8.55 8.84
C GLU A 165 -9.38 8.90 8.30
N LYS A 166 -10.37 9.06 9.18
CA LYS A 166 -11.75 9.38 8.76
C LYS A 166 -11.87 10.72 8.06
N GLU A 167 -11.17 11.72 8.55
CA GLU A 167 -11.17 13.09 8.00
C GLU A 167 -10.51 13.08 6.61
N LEU A 168 -9.35 12.44 6.49
CA LEU A 168 -8.65 12.33 5.21
C LEU A 168 -9.43 11.48 4.20
N ARG A 169 -10.18 10.47 4.65
CA ARG A 169 -11.07 9.68 3.80
C ARG A 169 -12.19 10.53 3.22
N VAL A 170 -12.78 11.44 4.02
CA VAL A 170 -13.77 12.40 3.53
C VAL A 170 -13.16 13.36 2.53
N MET A 171 -12.02 13.99 2.86
CA MET A 171 -11.31 14.88 1.94
C MET A 171 -10.98 14.21 0.59
N SER A 172 -10.62 12.93 0.61
CA SER A 172 -10.24 12.21 -0.60
C SER A 172 -11.43 11.94 -1.55
N GLN A 173 -12.66 12.14 -1.12
CA GLN A 173 -13.84 11.96 -1.98
C GLN A 173 -13.86 12.95 -3.15
N ASP A 174 -13.38 14.17 -2.91
CA ASP A 174 -13.30 15.23 -3.92
C ASP A 174 -12.24 14.93 -5.00
N TRP A 175 -11.38 13.93 -4.79
CA TRP A 175 -10.34 13.52 -5.72
C TRP A 175 -10.72 12.33 -6.59
N SER A 176 -11.96 11.83 -6.46
CA SER A 176 -12.52 10.81 -7.35
C SER A 176 -12.68 11.39 -8.77
N PRO A 177 -12.37 10.63 -9.83
CA PRO A 177 -12.04 9.20 -9.86
C PRO A 177 -10.53 8.89 -9.78
N TRP A 178 -9.69 9.82 -9.33
CA TRP A 178 -8.23 9.72 -9.38
C TRP A 178 -7.56 9.66 -8.00
N ARG A 179 -8.27 9.15 -6.99
CA ARG A 179 -7.80 9.12 -5.60
C ARG A 179 -6.43 8.44 -5.43
N ALA A 180 -6.14 7.38 -6.19
CA ALA A 180 -4.85 6.70 -6.14
C ALA A 180 -3.70 7.55 -6.74
N VAL A 181 -4.00 8.42 -7.70
CA VAL A 181 -3.02 9.35 -8.26
C VAL A 181 -2.78 10.52 -7.30
N ALA A 182 -3.84 11.03 -6.67
CA ALA A 182 -3.72 12.00 -5.59
C ALA A 182 -2.83 11.48 -4.44
N ALA A 183 -3.01 10.21 -4.03
CA ALA A 183 -2.15 9.59 -3.04
C ALA A 183 -0.68 9.53 -3.49
N ARG A 184 -0.41 9.16 -4.76
CA ARG A 184 0.96 9.15 -5.32
C ARG A 184 1.60 10.53 -5.28
N LEU A 185 0.84 11.57 -5.62
CA LEU A 185 1.31 12.95 -5.56
C LEU A 185 1.59 13.39 -4.12
N LEU A 186 0.71 13.05 -3.19
CA LEU A 186 0.92 13.33 -1.77
C LEU A 186 2.16 12.61 -1.21
N TRP A 187 2.42 11.34 -1.56
CA TRP A 187 3.67 10.68 -1.16
C TRP A 187 4.91 11.33 -1.78
N ALA A 188 4.84 11.74 -3.04
CA ALA A 188 5.94 12.46 -3.68
C ALA A 188 6.21 13.81 -2.98
N TYR A 189 5.14 14.52 -2.65
CA TYR A 189 5.22 15.80 -1.93
C TYR A 189 5.73 15.62 -0.50
N TYR A 190 5.32 14.59 0.21
CA TYR A 190 5.86 14.23 1.52
C TYR A 190 7.38 14.07 1.49
N ASN A 191 7.88 13.30 0.52
CA ASN A 191 9.33 13.11 0.35
C ASN A 191 10.04 14.42 0.03
N TYR A 192 9.45 15.28 -0.83
CA TYR A 192 9.99 16.58 -1.15
C TYR A 192 10.10 17.48 0.10
N VAL A 193 9.05 17.54 0.92
CA VAL A 193 9.05 18.35 2.15
C VAL A 193 10.09 17.82 3.13
N LYS A 194 10.11 16.51 3.40
CA LYS A 194 11.09 15.90 4.30
C LYS A 194 12.54 16.10 3.86
N SER A 195 12.82 16.01 2.57
CA SER A 195 14.19 16.25 2.08
C SER A 195 14.66 17.68 2.33
N ARG A 196 13.76 18.66 2.33
CA ARG A 196 14.08 20.06 2.64
C ARG A 196 14.27 20.32 4.13
N GLU A 197 13.56 19.60 4.98
CA GLU A 197 13.67 19.70 6.45
C GLU A 197 14.90 18.95 6.99
N GLY A 198 15.70 18.30 6.13
CA GLY A 198 16.90 17.55 6.53
C GLY A 198 16.59 16.27 7.33
N ILE A 199 15.34 15.86 7.37
CA ILE A 199 14.89 14.63 8.05
C ILE A 199 15.02 13.48 7.05
N ARG A 200 16.07 12.65 7.19
CA ARG A 200 16.27 11.41 6.42
C ARG A 200 15.64 10.22 7.11
#